data_c290ee8595dda6f46edfa3c2d6ed7a13
#
_entry.id   c290ee8595dda6f46edfa3c2d6ed7a13
#
_cell.length_a   1.000
_cell.length_b   1.000
_cell.length_c   1.000
_cell.angle_alpha   90.00
_cell.angle_beta   90.00
_cell.angle_gamma   90.00
#
_symmetry.space_group_name_H-M   'P 1'
#
loop_
_entity.id
_entity.type
_entity.pdbx_description
1 polymer ?
#
loop_
_entity_poly.entity_id
_entity_poly.type
_entity_poly.pdbx_seq_one_letter_code
_entity_poly.pdbx_strand_id
1 'polypeptide(L)'
;MAIRQGKLCSIVRANDIRKGDPWVILTSTEKEALRLKRVLTKYFRNRMKLELSQEKTYVTDLRTNGIHFLGFVVKAERKRKTPDPATWTKHLVGKPLPDMERLGKKIKKLLEEVHRIELCQKVNVQAAQIQYVNSVIMGMAQYLQTSICSRAYHAIDRRVNNAALAVWKKLYPKRYNSMQVSLKVLCNLPDRHKGYDSKTFAVWVEGKWFGITYAFITHSHYEPKPFDQKMTPYTVEGRRRYVNYRAKHKSLPCDRPSVNSPNDIAMSAYAKGRMNFEYYMNREYAYSRDKGKCKCCGNAFSPMLQKHCHHVKNKLPLDRINKVPNLVWLCEPCHRMVHNSPIPPELDAKTVGKIMKYREKLKL
;
A
#
# COMPACT_ATOMS: atom_id res chain seq x y z
N MET A 1 18.09 1.42 -10.65
CA MET A 1 18.62 2.24 -11.76
C MET A 1 20.13 2.25 -11.65
N ALA A 2 20.84 1.57 -12.52
CA ALA A 2 22.30 1.55 -12.52
C ALA A 2 22.80 2.50 -13.60
N ILE A 3 23.68 3.38 -13.19
CA ILE A 3 24.38 4.29 -14.08
C ILE A 3 25.67 3.61 -14.48
N ARG A 4 25.81 3.28 -15.76
CA ARG A 4 27.06 2.72 -16.28
C ARG A 4 28.20 3.75 -16.18
N GLN A 5 29.33 3.28 -15.63
CA GLN A 5 30.68 3.88 -15.69
C GLN A 5 30.75 5.41 -15.68
N GLY A 6 30.83 6.01 -14.50
CA GLY A 6 31.51 7.29 -14.24
C GLY A 6 31.18 8.53 -15.09
N LYS A 7 30.17 8.47 -15.96
CA LYS A 7 29.78 9.58 -16.85
C LYS A 7 28.58 10.34 -16.31
N LEU A 8 28.55 11.63 -16.61
CA LEU A 8 27.44 12.54 -16.27
C LEU A 8 26.09 11.96 -16.72
N CYS A 9 25.14 11.91 -15.82
CA CYS A 9 23.76 11.66 -16.17
C CYS A 9 22.98 12.97 -16.13
N SER A 10 22.71 13.50 -17.30
CA SER A 10 21.82 14.63 -17.49
C SER A 10 20.44 14.09 -17.86
N ILE A 11 19.38 14.69 -17.33
CA ILE A 11 18.02 14.22 -17.53
C ILE A 11 17.21 15.30 -18.22
N VAL A 12 16.44 14.90 -19.21
CA VAL A 12 15.38 15.71 -19.80
C VAL A 12 14.07 15.29 -19.13
N ARG A 13 13.45 16.18 -18.38
CA ARG A 13 12.10 16.00 -17.89
C ARG A 13 11.14 16.77 -18.78
N ALA A 14 10.10 16.12 -19.27
CA ALA A 14 9.02 16.79 -19.96
C ALA A 14 7.68 16.35 -19.38
N ASN A 15 6.77 17.29 -19.28
CA ASN A 15 5.36 17.03 -18.99
C ASN A 15 4.55 17.49 -20.19
N ASP A 16 3.64 16.68 -20.63
CA ASP A 16 2.66 17.07 -21.64
C ASP A 16 1.59 17.97 -21.01
N ILE A 17 1.08 18.93 -21.80
CA ILE A 17 0.05 19.88 -21.42
C ILE A 17 -1.31 19.19 -21.20
N ARG A 18 -1.52 18.02 -21.79
CA ARG A 18 -2.77 17.25 -21.73
C ARG A 18 -2.73 16.03 -20.80
N LYS A 19 -2.39 16.18 -19.50
CA LYS A 19 -2.42 15.11 -18.50
C LYS A 19 -1.53 13.89 -18.79
N GLY A 20 -0.41 14.08 -19.51
CA GLY A 20 0.55 13.02 -19.73
C GLY A 20 1.40 12.72 -18.49
N ASP A 21 1.79 11.46 -18.31
CA ASP A 21 2.71 11.05 -17.27
C ASP A 21 4.08 11.73 -17.46
N PRO A 22 4.75 12.17 -16.40
CA PRO A 22 6.09 12.72 -16.48
C PRO A 22 7.05 11.63 -16.93
N TRP A 23 7.89 11.92 -17.90
CA TRP A 23 8.94 11.01 -18.35
C TRP A 23 10.34 11.61 -18.13
N VAL A 24 11.32 10.76 -18.06
CA VAL A 24 12.71 11.09 -17.75
C VAL A 24 13.62 10.31 -18.69
N ILE A 25 14.55 11.00 -19.33
CA ILE A 25 15.59 10.38 -20.15
C ILE A 25 16.94 10.59 -19.48
N LEU A 26 17.70 9.50 -19.34
CA LEU A 26 19.05 9.52 -18.80
C LEU A 26 20.05 9.54 -19.95
N THR A 27 21.00 10.46 -19.88
CA THR A 27 22.11 10.59 -20.84
C THR A 27 23.45 10.53 -20.11
N SER A 28 24.51 10.29 -20.85
CA SER A 28 25.87 10.24 -20.29
C SER A 28 26.55 11.60 -20.26
N THR A 29 26.10 12.58 -21.04
CA THR A 29 26.65 13.91 -21.11
C THR A 29 25.58 14.99 -21.20
N GLU A 30 25.88 16.19 -20.73
CA GLU A 30 25.02 17.36 -20.85
C GLU A 30 24.75 17.71 -22.33
N LYS A 31 25.77 17.64 -23.17
CA LYS A 31 25.64 17.92 -24.62
C LYS A 31 24.61 17.01 -25.28
N GLU A 32 24.60 15.73 -24.93
CA GLU A 32 23.62 14.76 -25.41
C GLU A 32 22.20 15.09 -24.88
N ALA A 33 22.07 15.46 -23.60
CA ALA A 33 20.78 15.85 -23.00
C ALA A 33 20.19 17.08 -23.69
N LEU A 34 21.01 18.11 -23.94
CA LEU A 34 20.59 19.33 -24.65
C LEU A 34 20.20 19.06 -26.10
N ARG A 35 20.94 18.16 -26.78
CA ARG A 35 20.56 17.70 -28.13
C ARG A 35 19.22 17.00 -28.13
N LEU A 36 19.01 16.04 -27.23
CA LEU A 36 17.77 15.31 -27.12
C LEU A 36 16.60 16.23 -26.76
N LYS A 37 16.78 17.17 -25.84
CA LYS A 37 15.75 18.18 -25.52
C LYS A 37 15.29 18.92 -26.78
N ARG A 38 16.24 19.39 -27.62
CA ARG A 38 15.90 20.11 -28.87
C ARG A 38 15.19 19.21 -29.88
N VAL A 39 15.66 17.98 -30.07
CA VAL A 39 15.07 17.03 -31.02
C VAL A 39 13.64 16.68 -30.59
N LEU A 40 13.45 16.35 -29.33
CA LEU A 40 12.14 15.99 -28.79
C LEU A 40 11.16 17.17 -28.84
N THR A 41 11.60 18.38 -28.50
CA THR A 41 10.73 19.56 -28.61
C THR A 41 10.22 19.75 -30.05
N LYS A 42 11.12 19.61 -31.05
CA LYS A 42 10.72 19.67 -32.47
C LYS A 42 9.78 18.53 -32.86
N TYR A 43 10.07 17.31 -32.41
CA TYR A 43 9.23 16.14 -32.69
C TYR A 43 7.81 16.30 -32.15
N PHE A 44 7.68 16.64 -30.88
CA PHE A 44 6.36 16.85 -30.25
C PHE A 44 5.58 17.96 -30.95
N ARG A 45 6.22 19.10 -31.23
CA ARG A 45 5.57 20.21 -31.93
C ARG A 45 5.15 19.84 -33.35
N ASN A 46 6.03 19.26 -34.14
CA ASN A 46 5.81 19.07 -35.57
C ASN A 46 4.93 17.83 -35.86
N ARG A 47 5.20 16.70 -35.16
CA ARG A 47 4.52 15.42 -35.42
C ARG A 47 3.27 15.22 -34.56
N MET A 48 3.37 15.55 -33.29
CA MET A 48 2.28 15.28 -32.33
C MET A 48 1.38 16.52 -32.06
N LYS A 49 1.77 17.69 -32.59
CA LYS A 49 1.08 18.97 -32.36
C LYS A 49 0.92 19.29 -30.86
N LEU A 50 1.94 18.92 -30.09
CA LEU A 50 2.01 19.13 -28.64
C LEU A 50 3.16 20.07 -28.30
N GLU A 51 2.94 20.99 -27.36
CA GLU A 51 3.99 21.84 -26.84
C GLU A 51 4.48 21.35 -25.49
N LEU A 52 5.80 21.20 -25.33
CA LEU A 52 6.39 20.87 -24.05
C LEU A 52 6.43 22.10 -23.15
N SER A 53 5.99 21.96 -21.91
CA SER A 53 6.10 23.02 -20.90
C SER A 53 7.58 23.39 -20.69
N GLN A 54 7.95 24.63 -20.96
CA GLN A 54 9.33 25.09 -20.78
C GLN A 54 9.78 25.04 -19.31
N GLU A 55 8.90 25.40 -18.38
CA GLU A 55 9.17 25.36 -16.95
C GLU A 55 9.41 23.94 -16.41
N LYS A 56 8.77 22.95 -17.04
CA LYS A 56 8.82 21.56 -16.60
C LYS A 56 9.76 20.68 -17.42
N THR A 57 10.31 21.23 -18.51
CA THR A 57 11.25 20.53 -19.40
C THR A 57 12.67 21.09 -19.24
N TYR A 58 13.44 20.47 -18.36
CA TYR A 58 14.77 20.96 -18.03
C TYR A 58 15.81 19.82 -18.05
N VAL A 59 17.06 20.20 -18.19
CA VAL A 59 18.24 19.32 -18.09
C VAL A 59 18.87 19.58 -16.73
N THR A 60 19.23 18.53 -16.01
CA THR A 60 19.88 18.64 -14.70
C THR A 60 20.96 17.58 -14.52
N ASP A 61 22.02 17.93 -13.81
CA ASP A 61 23.04 16.99 -13.36
C ASP A 61 22.59 16.33 -12.05
N LEU A 62 22.39 15.01 -12.09
CA LEU A 62 21.95 14.23 -10.94
C LEU A 62 22.96 14.17 -9.79
N ARG A 63 24.21 14.53 -10.01
CA ARG A 63 25.25 14.53 -8.98
C ARG A 63 25.14 15.75 -8.08
N THR A 64 24.73 16.88 -8.65
CA THR A 64 24.58 18.15 -7.94
C THR A 64 23.14 18.37 -7.48
N ASN A 65 22.18 18.14 -8.37
CA ASN A 65 20.75 18.39 -8.13
C ASN A 65 19.93 17.12 -8.28
N GLY A 66 19.00 16.91 -7.34
CA GLY A 66 18.01 15.84 -7.45
C GLY A 66 16.90 16.20 -8.43
N ILE A 67 16.31 15.20 -9.06
CA ILE A 67 15.11 15.38 -9.84
C ILE A 67 13.89 14.95 -9.05
N HIS A 68 12.83 15.73 -9.14
CA HIS A 68 11.52 15.38 -8.60
C HIS A 68 10.76 14.52 -9.63
N PHE A 69 10.55 13.25 -9.31
CA PHE A 69 9.86 12.31 -10.19
C PHE A 69 8.94 11.40 -9.38
N LEU A 70 7.65 11.36 -9.74
CA LEU A 70 6.65 10.51 -9.10
C LEU A 70 6.67 10.55 -7.55
N GLY A 71 6.83 11.75 -6.97
CA GLY A 71 6.85 11.91 -5.50
C GLY A 71 8.16 11.49 -4.81
N PHE A 72 9.21 11.29 -5.59
CA PHE A 72 10.57 11.04 -5.12
C PHE A 72 11.53 12.11 -5.62
N VAL A 73 12.60 12.30 -4.88
CA VAL A 73 13.79 13.03 -5.32
C VAL A 73 14.88 12.03 -5.60
N VAL A 74 15.28 11.90 -6.86
CA VAL A 74 16.35 10.97 -7.27
C VAL A 74 17.65 11.72 -7.45
N LYS A 75 18.70 11.30 -6.73
CA LYS A 75 20.08 11.81 -6.84
C LYS A 75 21.03 10.69 -7.23
N ALA A 76 22.15 11.04 -7.83
CA ALA A 76 23.25 10.12 -8.10
C ALA A 76 24.39 10.40 -7.12
N GLU A 77 24.72 9.42 -6.28
CA GLU A 77 25.80 9.54 -5.31
C GLU A 77 26.77 8.36 -5.42
N ARG A 78 28.01 8.58 -4.99
CA ARG A 78 28.98 7.48 -4.89
C ARG A 78 28.55 6.50 -3.81
N LYS A 79 28.65 5.22 -4.09
CA LYS A 79 28.41 4.18 -3.10
C LYS A 79 29.55 4.17 -2.10
N ARG A 80 29.25 4.48 -0.85
CA ARG A 80 30.19 4.37 0.28
C ARG A 80 30.23 2.91 0.71
N LYS A 81 31.40 2.29 0.74
CA LYS A 81 31.61 0.95 1.30
C LYS A 81 31.99 1.02 2.77
N THR A 82 32.77 2.04 3.14
CA THR A 82 33.22 2.32 4.50
C THR A 82 33.17 3.84 4.75
N PRO A 83 33.36 4.31 5.99
CA PRO A 83 33.50 5.74 6.30
C PRO A 83 34.69 6.40 5.58
N ASP A 84 35.74 5.62 5.26
CA ASP A 84 36.94 6.13 4.61
C ASP A 84 36.65 6.50 3.14
N PRO A 85 36.86 7.78 2.74
CA PRO A 85 36.70 8.26 1.37
C PRO A 85 37.54 7.52 0.33
N ALA A 86 38.73 7.02 0.69
CA ALA A 86 39.60 6.27 -0.19
C ALA A 86 39.00 4.95 -0.68
N THR A 87 38.08 4.39 0.05
CA THR A 87 37.39 3.12 -0.28
C THR A 87 36.12 3.31 -1.10
N TRP A 88 35.71 4.55 -1.40
CA TRP A 88 34.47 4.83 -2.13
C TRP A 88 34.58 4.31 -3.56
N THR A 89 33.51 3.63 -3.99
CA THR A 89 33.47 3.13 -5.38
C THR A 89 33.44 4.29 -6.36
N LYS A 90 34.17 4.14 -7.48
CA LYS A 90 34.11 5.08 -8.60
C LYS A 90 32.73 5.15 -9.26
N HIS A 91 31.85 4.18 -8.97
CA HIS A 91 30.51 4.06 -9.56
C HIS A 91 29.49 4.88 -8.81
N LEU A 92 28.68 5.62 -9.55
CA LEU A 92 27.49 6.31 -9.03
C LEU A 92 26.32 5.34 -8.94
N VAL A 93 25.53 5.49 -7.88
CA VAL A 93 24.25 4.78 -7.68
C VAL A 93 23.12 5.78 -7.53
N GLY A 94 21.97 5.46 -8.14
CA GLY A 94 20.76 6.26 -7.97
C GLY A 94 20.19 6.08 -6.58
N LYS A 95 19.95 7.17 -5.87
CA LYS A 95 19.28 7.19 -4.56
C LYS A 95 17.91 7.84 -4.67
N PRO A 96 16.83 7.06 -4.69
CA PRO A 96 15.48 7.58 -4.58
C PRO A 96 15.22 7.93 -3.12
N LEU A 97 14.89 9.18 -2.84
CA LEU A 97 14.46 9.70 -1.56
C LEU A 97 13.00 10.15 -1.67
N PRO A 98 12.17 10.00 -0.64
CA PRO A 98 10.86 10.62 -0.63
C PRO A 98 10.95 12.13 -0.81
N ASP A 99 10.07 12.70 -1.64
CA ASP A 99 9.89 14.14 -1.74
C ASP A 99 9.20 14.65 -0.47
N MET A 100 10.00 15.22 0.45
CA MET A 100 9.52 15.59 1.77
C MET A 100 8.51 16.74 1.76
N GLU A 101 8.53 17.61 0.76
CA GLU A 101 7.55 18.68 0.62
C GLU A 101 6.17 18.09 0.26
N ARG A 102 6.13 17.24 -0.77
CA ARG A 102 4.89 16.55 -1.17
C ARG A 102 4.39 15.62 -0.08
N LEU A 103 5.30 14.93 0.59
CA LEU A 103 4.96 14.08 1.74
C LEU A 103 4.33 14.90 2.85
N GLY A 104 4.86 16.09 3.15
CA GLY A 104 4.31 17.01 4.14
C GLY A 104 2.84 17.38 3.87
N LYS A 105 2.49 17.64 2.60
CA LYS A 105 1.10 17.91 2.18
C LYS A 105 0.19 16.69 2.39
N LYS A 106 0.69 15.47 2.09
CA LYS A 106 -0.06 14.23 2.34
C LYS A 106 -0.22 13.94 3.84
N ILE A 107 0.82 14.17 4.63
CA ILE A 107 0.73 14.00 6.08
C ILE A 107 -0.30 14.98 6.66
N LYS A 108 -0.36 16.23 6.20
CA LYS A 108 -1.38 17.18 6.67
C LYS A 108 -2.80 16.61 6.50
N LYS A 109 -3.12 16.07 5.32
CA LYS A 109 -4.41 15.40 5.08
C LYS A 109 -4.63 14.17 5.99
N LEU A 110 -3.58 13.39 6.22
CA LEU A 110 -3.65 12.26 7.16
C LEU A 110 -3.97 12.73 8.59
N LEU A 111 -3.38 13.84 9.03
CA LEU A 111 -3.66 14.39 10.37
C LEU A 111 -5.10 14.89 10.50
N GLU A 112 -5.69 15.43 9.43
CA GLU A 112 -7.11 15.79 9.39
C GLU A 112 -7.99 14.55 9.64
N GLU A 113 -7.62 13.39 9.07
CA GLU A 113 -8.34 12.13 9.32
C GLU A 113 -8.15 11.61 10.76
N VAL A 114 -6.97 11.82 11.36
CA VAL A 114 -6.75 11.50 12.78
C VAL A 114 -7.63 12.39 13.68
N HIS A 115 -7.73 13.68 13.39
CA HIS A 115 -8.58 14.61 14.14
C HIS A 115 -10.07 14.30 13.99
N ARG A 116 -10.51 13.71 12.87
CA ARG A 116 -11.91 13.26 12.71
C ARG A 116 -12.33 12.19 13.72
N ILE A 117 -11.40 11.46 14.31
CA ILE A 117 -11.72 10.50 15.39
C ILE A 117 -12.40 11.21 16.57
N GLU A 118 -12.02 12.46 16.86
CA GLU A 118 -12.63 13.28 17.92
C GLU A 118 -14.12 13.53 17.69
N LEU A 119 -14.55 13.62 16.43
CA LEU A 119 -15.95 13.86 16.07
C LEU A 119 -16.82 12.59 16.15
N CYS A 120 -16.20 11.43 16.32
CA CYS A 120 -16.90 10.15 16.35
C CYS A 120 -17.47 9.91 17.78
N GLN A 121 -18.77 10.03 17.97
CA GLN A 121 -19.42 9.85 19.28
C GLN A 121 -19.38 8.40 19.77
N LYS A 122 -19.56 7.42 18.86
CA LYS A 122 -19.56 5.99 19.21
C LYS A 122 -18.18 5.38 19.07
N VAL A 123 -17.79 4.52 20.01
CA VAL A 123 -16.47 3.86 20.03
C VAL A 123 -16.28 2.98 18.78
N ASN A 124 -17.33 2.32 18.28
CA ASN A 124 -17.28 1.54 17.05
C ASN A 124 -16.93 2.43 15.82
N VAL A 125 -17.48 3.66 15.77
CA VAL A 125 -17.18 4.62 14.71
C VAL A 125 -15.75 5.13 14.84
N GLN A 126 -15.26 5.36 16.07
CA GLN A 126 -13.86 5.71 16.31
C GLN A 126 -12.93 4.60 15.81
N ALA A 127 -13.25 3.33 16.10
CA ALA A 127 -12.46 2.20 15.62
C ALA A 127 -12.48 2.07 14.08
N ALA A 128 -13.62 2.33 13.44
CA ALA A 128 -13.73 2.35 11.99
C ALA A 128 -12.90 3.50 11.38
N GLN A 129 -12.91 4.69 11.98
CA GLN A 129 -12.08 5.81 11.56
C GLN A 129 -10.58 5.51 11.75
N ILE A 130 -10.20 4.82 12.83
CA ILE A 130 -8.82 4.31 13.03
C ILE A 130 -8.42 3.37 11.89
N GLN A 131 -9.30 2.47 11.44
CA GLN A 131 -9.01 1.59 10.30
C GLN A 131 -8.80 2.37 9.01
N TYR A 132 -9.56 3.44 8.79
CA TYR A 132 -9.35 4.32 7.65
C TYR A 132 -7.99 5.03 7.74
N VAL A 133 -7.64 5.59 8.88
CA VAL A 133 -6.31 6.18 9.15
C VAL A 133 -5.20 5.15 8.87
N ASN A 134 -5.36 3.92 9.35
CA ASN A 134 -4.41 2.83 9.12
C ASN A 134 -4.26 2.51 7.63
N SER A 135 -5.35 2.50 6.87
CA SER A 135 -5.29 2.28 5.42
C SER A 135 -4.47 3.35 4.70
N VAL A 136 -4.60 4.60 5.10
CA VAL A 136 -3.83 5.72 4.55
C VAL A 136 -2.34 5.60 4.92
N ILE A 137 -2.02 5.30 6.20
CA ILE A 137 -0.64 5.10 6.67
C ILE A 137 0.02 3.97 5.86
N MET A 138 -0.65 2.81 5.75
CA MET A 138 -0.12 1.66 5.01
C MET A 138 0.04 1.97 3.52
N GLY A 139 -0.91 2.64 2.89
CA GLY A 139 -0.81 3.06 1.50
C GLY A 139 0.37 3.99 1.25
N MET A 140 0.60 4.97 2.13
CA MET A 140 1.77 5.85 2.08
C MET A 140 3.07 5.07 2.27
N ALA A 141 3.12 4.17 3.26
CA ALA A 141 4.31 3.38 3.55
C ALA A 141 4.66 2.43 2.40
N GLN A 142 3.67 1.73 1.83
CA GLN A 142 3.86 0.86 0.67
C GLN A 142 4.33 1.61 -0.57
N TYR A 143 3.82 2.83 -0.79
CA TYR A 143 4.28 3.65 -1.90
C TYR A 143 5.76 4.04 -1.75
N LEU A 144 6.20 4.35 -0.53
CA LEU A 144 7.55 4.81 -0.25
C LEU A 144 8.58 3.68 -0.10
N GLN A 145 8.16 2.42 0.10
CA GLN A 145 9.04 1.29 0.45
C GLN A 145 10.15 1.01 -0.58
N THR A 146 9.96 1.42 -1.84
CA THR A 146 10.95 1.27 -2.92
C THR A 146 12.08 2.30 -2.87
N SER A 147 12.06 3.19 -1.90
CA SER A 147 13.02 4.27 -1.70
C SER A 147 13.74 4.16 -0.35
N ILE A 148 14.71 5.05 -0.10
CA ILE A 148 15.34 5.22 1.21
C ILE A 148 14.38 6.01 2.10
N CYS A 149 13.46 5.33 2.77
CA CYS A 149 12.27 5.94 3.37
C CYS A 149 12.25 6.00 4.91
N SER A 150 13.27 5.51 5.61
CA SER A 150 13.27 5.47 7.10
C SER A 150 12.94 6.83 7.73
N ARG A 151 13.58 7.91 7.26
CA ARG A 151 13.29 9.27 7.76
C ARG A 151 11.84 9.69 7.50
N ALA A 152 11.28 9.31 6.35
CA ALA A 152 9.90 9.61 6.00
C ALA A 152 8.92 8.84 6.90
N TYR A 153 9.18 7.58 7.20
CA TYR A 153 8.36 6.78 8.12
C TYR A 153 8.35 7.38 9.53
N HIS A 154 9.52 7.71 10.07
CA HIS A 154 9.60 8.38 11.38
C HIS A 154 8.87 9.73 11.39
N ALA A 155 8.90 10.48 10.30
CA ALA A 155 8.16 11.74 10.21
C ALA A 155 6.65 11.53 10.21
N ILE A 156 6.14 10.50 9.51
CA ILE A 156 4.72 10.11 9.53
C ILE A 156 4.33 9.71 10.95
N ASP A 157 5.03 8.73 11.52
CA ASP A 157 4.69 8.12 12.81
C ASP A 157 4.70 9.15 13.95
N ARG A 158 5.74 9.99 14.02
CA ARG A 158 5.83 11.05 15.04
C ARG A 158 4.64 12.02 14.95
N ARG A 159 4.30 12.48 13.74
CA ARG A 159 3.21 13.45 13.56
C ARG A 159 1.84 12.84 13.83
N VAL A 160 1.61 11.60 13.39
CA VAL A 160 0.38 10.86 13.70
C VAL A 160 0.24 10.62 15.19
N ASN A 161 1.32 10.19 15.88
CA ASN A 161 1.29 9.93 17.31
C ASN A 161 1.01 11.20 18.13
N ASN A 162 1.60 12.35 17.73
CA ASN A 162 1.34 13.63 18.41
C ASN A 162 -0.12 14.07 18.20
N ALA A 163 -0.69 13.93 17.01
CA ALA A 163 -2.09 14.23 16.75
C ALA A 163 -3.02 13.29 17.53
N ALA A 164 -2.71 11.99 17.54
CA ALA A 164 -3.45 11.01 18.32
C ALA A 164 -3.43 11.34 19.81
N LEU A 165 -2.27 11.72 20.36
CA LEU A 165 -2.17 12.16 21.76
C LEU A 165 -3.13 13.33 22.06
N ALA A 166 -3.18 14.32 21.18
CA ALA A 166 -4.09 15.45 21.34
C ALA A 166 -5.56 15.03 21.32
N VAL A 167 -5.93 14.16 20.37
CA VAL A 167 -7.29 13.61 20.23
C VAL A 167 -7.68 12.79 21.46
N TRP A 168 -6.81 11.87 21.91
CA TRP A 168 -7.13 11.01 23.09
C TRP A 168 -7.20 11.79 24.38
N LYS A 169 -6.39 12.83 24.56
CA LYS A 169 -6.53 13.74 25.71
C LYS A 169 -7.88 14.43 25.77
N LYS A 170 -8.46 14.79 24.63
CA LYS A 170 -9.78 15.41 24.56
C LYS A 170 -10.92 14.38 24.77
N LEU A 171 -10.84 13.23 24.09
CA LEU A 171 -11.85 12.19 24.18
C LEU A 171 -11.88 11.47 25.55
N TYR A 172 -10.69 11.26 26.14
CA TYR A 172 -10.50 10.44 27.33
C TYR A 172 -9.58 11.11 28.37
N PRO A 173 -9.90 12.32 28.85
CA PRO A 173 -8.98 13.15 29.64
C PRO A 173 -8.44 12.44 30.89
N LYS A 174 -9.26 11.60 31.56
CA LYS A 174 -8.87 10.88 32.78
C LYS A 174 -8.14 9.56 32.53
N ARG A 175 -8.21 8.99 31.31
CA ARG A 175 -7.69 7.63 31.03
C ARG A 175 -6.93 7.49 29.71
N TYR A 176 -6.56 8.57 29.05
CA TYR A 176 -5.84 8.49 27.76
C TYR A 176 -4.52 7.70 27.87
N ASN A 177 -3.86 7.72 29.03
CA ASN A 177 -2.63 6.94 29.26
C ASN A 177 -2.92 5.42 29.24
N SER A 178 -4.02 4.95 29.82
CA SER A 178 -4.41 3.54 29.82
C SER A 178 -4.87 3.04 28.45
N MET A 179 -5.15 3.96 27.53
CA MET A 179 -5.51 3.65 26.13
C MET A 179 -4.30 3.57 25.18
N GLN A 180 -3.11 3.73 25.73
CA GLN A 180 -1.87 3.41 25.03
C GLN A 180 -1.49 1.95 25.29
N VAL A 181 -1.69 1.10 24.29
CA VAL A 181 -1.44 -0.33 24.38
C VAL A 181 -0.38 -0.78 23.40
N SER A 182 0.29 -1.90 23.70
CA SER A 182 1.25 -2.50 22.78
C SER A 182 0.59 -2.93 21.47
N LEU A 183 1.29 -2.79 20.35
CA LEU A 183 0.84 -3.27 19.06
C LEU A 183 0.46 -4.76 19.08
N LYS A 184 1.13 -5.57 19.88
CA LYS A 184 0.88 -7.03 20.01
C LYS A 184 -0.55 -7.38 20.47
N VAL A 185 -1.19 -6.51 21.24
CA VAL A 185 -2.53 -6.77 21.80
C VAL A 185 -3.65 -6.27 20.89
N LEU A 186 -3.31 -5.58 19.81
CA LEU A 186 -4.29 -5.10 18.86
C LEU A 186 -4.88 -6.26 18.06
N CYS A 187 -6.20 -6.27 17.92
CA CYS A 187 -6.88 -7.26 17.09
C CYS A 187 -6.90 -6.85 15.61
N ASN A 188 -6.76 -5.57 15.31
CA ASN A 188 -6.61 -5.11 13.93
C ASN A 188 -5.16 -5.28 13.47
N LEU A 189 -4.97 -5.79 12.26
CA LEU A 189 -3.67 -6.03 11.62
C LEU A 189 -2.74 -6.96 12.44
N PRO A 190 -3.21 -8.10 12.97
CA PRO A 190 -2.43 -8.93 13.89
C PRO A 190 -1.13 -9.45 13.27
N ASP A 191 -1.14 -9.80 11.96
CA ASP A 191 0.06 -10.30 11.27
C ASP A 191 1.10 -9.19 11.10
N ARG A 192 0.65 -7.94 10.88
CA ARG A 192 1.53 -6.78 10.76
C ARG A 192 2.16 -6.39 12.10
N HIS A 193 1.42 -6.50 13.17
CA HIS A 193 1.83 -6.07 14.51
C HIS A 193 2.63 -7.14 15.28
N LYS A 194 2.66 -8.36 14.76
CA LYS A 194 3.37 -9.48 15.37
C LYS A 194 4.85 -9.14 15.59
N GLY A 195 5.30 -9.25 16.85
CA GLY A 195 6.70 -8.99 17.21
C GLY A 195 7.05 -7.54 17.56
N TYR A 196 6.07 -6.62 17.50
CA TYR A 196 6.31 -5.21 17.84
C TYR A 196 5.69 -4.84 19.19
N ASP A 197 6.51 -4.36 20.15
CA ASP A 197 6.09 -3.94 21.49
C ASP A 197 5.78 -2.44 21.60
N SER A 198 5.99 -1.68 20.55
CA SER A 198 5.72 -0.25 20.54
C SER A 198 4.28 0.06 20.96
N LYS A 199 4.10 1.06 21.83
CA LYS A 199 2.77 1.48 22.28
C LYS A 199 2.12 2.42 21.27
N THR A 200 0.82 2.27 21.09
CA THR A 200 -0.01 3.13 20.24
C THR A 200 -1.34 3.43 20.89
N PHE A 201 -1.99 4.50 20.45
CA PHE A 201 -3.34 4.83 20.88
C PHE A 201 -4.37 3.88 20.26
N ALA A 202 -5.27 3.38 21.10
CA ALA A 202 -6.30 2.40 20.71
C ALA A 202 -7.61 2.68 21.42
N VAL A 203 -8.70 2.09 20.90
CA VAL A 203 -10.03 2.09 21.52
C VAL A 203 -10.45 0.65 21.79
N TRP A 204 -11.27 0.48 22.83
CA TRP A 204 -11.77 -0.82 23.24
C TRP A 204 -13.19 -1.03 22.71
N VAL A 205 -13.40 -2.05 21.86
CA VAL A 205 -14.67 -2.38 21.22
C VAL A 205 -14.91 -3.88 21.34
N GLU A 206 -16.04 -4.27 21.90
CA GLU A 206 -16.49 -5.68 22.00
C GLU A 206 -15.41 -6.62 22.57
N GLY A 207 -14.72 -6.19 23.63
CA GLY A 207 -13.68 -7.00 24.25
C GLY A 207 -12.32 -7.02 23.52
N LYS A 208 -12.09 -6.13 22.56
CA LYS A 208 -10.87 -6.10 21.73
C LYS A 208 -10.32 -4.69 21.56
N TRP A 209 -9.00 -4.59 21.43
CA TRP A 209 -8.30 -3.34 21.14
C TRP A 209 -8.13 -3.09 19.63
N PHE A 210 -8.54 -1.91 19.18
CA PHE A 210 -8.36 -1.39 17.82
C PHE A 210 -7.49 -0.15 17.89
N GLY A 211 -6.30 -0.20 17.32
CA GLY A 211 -5.30 0.88 17.43
C GLY A 211 -4.71 1.35 16.11
N ILE A 212 -4.00 2.47 16.19
CA ILE A 212 -3.30 3.08 15.06
C ILE A 212 -2.01 2.30 14.78
N THR A 213 -1.77 1.96 13.51
CA THR A 213 -0.53 1.30 13.08
C THR A 213 0.59 2.31 12.85
N TYR A 214 1.83 1.82 12.70
CA TYR A 214 3.00 2.63 12.36
C TYR A 214 3.49 2.37 10.94
N ALA A 215 3.98 3.42 10.28
CA ALA A 215 4.59 3.32 8.95
C ALA A 215 5.92 2.56 8.98
N PHE A 216 6.72 2.70 10.04
CA PHE A 216 8.06 2.09 10.16
C PHE A 216 8.05 0.56 10.09
N ILE A 217 6.91 -0.09 10.40
CA ILE A 217 6.72 -1.55 10.27
C ILE A 217 6.86 -1.99 8.80
N THR A 218 6.57 -1.11 7.86
CA THR A 218 6.82 -1.35 6.43
C THR A 218 8.27 -1.02 6.13
N HIS A 219 9.14 -2.02 6.12
CA HIS A 219 10.56 -1.81 5.87
C HIS A 219 10.84 -1.34 4.45
N SER A 220 11.93 -0.57 4.28
CA SER A 220 12.42 -0.20 2.96
C SER A 220 12.90 -1.43 2.19
N HIS A 221 12.44 -1.56 0.96
CA HIS A 221 12.89 -2.59 0.00
C HIS A 221 13.91 -2.01 -1.00
N TYR A 222 14.49 -0.85 -0.68
CA TYR A 222 15.51 -0.26 -1.55
C TYR A 222 16.78 -1.11 -1.52
N GLU A 223 17.17 -1.59 -2.70
CA GLU A 223 18.44 -2.24 -2.92
C GLU A 223 19.24 -1.45 -3.96
N PRO A 224 20.49 -1.08 -3.67
CA PRO A 224 21.36 -0.37 -4.63
C PRO A 224 21.90 -1.34 -5.68
N LYS A 225 21.01 -2.07 -6.35
CA LYS A 225 21.37 -3.00 -7.42
C LYS A 225 21.17 -2.37 -8.79
N PRO A 226 21.97 -2.78 -9.79
CA PRO A 226 21.72 -2.39 -11.15
C PRO A 226 20.35 -2.91 -11.61
N PHE A 227 19.66 -2.09 -12.39
CA PHE A 227 18.41 -2.50 -13.02
C PHE A 227 18.66 -3.65 -13.99
N ASP A 228 17.93 -4.75 -13.83
CA ASP A 228 17.98 -5.85 -14.80
C ASP A 228 17.16 -5.46 -16.05
N GLN A 229 17.89 -5.09 -17.11
CA GLN A 229 17.28 -4.70 -18.39
C GLN A 229 16.45 -5.84 -19.02
N LYS A 230 16.72 -7.09 -18.66
CA LYS A 230 15.96 -8.25 -19.13
C LYS A 230 14.64 -8.42 -18.39
N MET A 231 14.44 -7.71 -17.26
CA MET A 231 13.18 -7.71 -16.49
C MET A 231 12.20 -6.71 -17.10
N THR A 232 11.73 -6.99 -18.30
CA THR A 232 10.79 -6.18 -19.07
C THR A 232 9.40 -6.82 -19.11
N PRO A 233 8.29 -6.04 -19.10
CA PRO A 233 6.95 -6.61 -19.25
C PRO A 233 6.66 -7.15 -20.66
N TYR A 234 7.47 -6.79 -21.64
CA TYR A 234 7.24 -7.11 -23.05
C TYR A 234 7.67 -8.52 -23.47
N THR A 235 8.49 -9.21 -22.65
CA THR A 235 8.94 -10.57 -22.92
C THR A 235 8.45 -11.57 -21.87
N VAL A 236 8.29 -12.84 -22.23
CA VAL A 236 7.88 -13.91 -21.31
C VAL A 236 8.92 -14.07 -20.20
N GLU A 237 10.20 -14.07 -20.56
CA GLU A 237 11.32 -14.17 -19.61
C GLU A 237 11.32 -12.98 -18.64
N GLY A 238 11.13 -11.76 -19.15
CA GLY A 238 11.10 -10.56 -18.34
C GLY A 238 9.97 -10.58 -17.31
N ARG A 239 8.78 -11.03 -17.70
CA ARG A 239 7.65 -11.23 -16.78
C ARG A 239 7.96 -12.29 -15.72
N ARG A 240 8.59 -13.41 -16.09
CA ARG A 240 9.02 -14.45 -15.15
C ARG A 240 10.06 -13.89 -14.15
N ARG A 241 11.05 -13.14 -14.61
CA ARG A 241 12.04 -12.47 -13.75
C ARG A 241 11.39 -11.51 -12.76
N TYR A 242 10.42 -10.73 -13.21
CA TYR A 242 9.67 -9.82 -12.35
C TYR A 242 8.85 -10.57 -11.28
N VAL A 243 8.18 -11.66 -11.64
CA VAL A 243 7.45 -12.50 -10.68
C VAL A 243 8.39 -13.07 -9.63
N ASN A 244 9.55 -13.59 -10.03
CA ASN A 244 10.57 -14.12 -9.12
C ASN A 244 11.16 -13.02 -8.21
N TYR A 245 11.41 -11.84 -8.76
CA TYR A 245 11.85 -10.68 -7.97
C TYR A 245 10.80 -10.32 -6.91
N ARG A 246 9.53 -10.24 -7.28
CA ARG A 246 8.45 -9.95 -6.34
C ARG A 246 8.23 -11.05 -5.31
N ALA A 247 8.47 -12.30 -5.65
CA ALA A 247 8.33 -13.42 -4.72
C ALA A 247 9.33 -13.34 -3.55
N LYS A 248 10.50 -12.72 -3.77
CA LYS A 248 11.50 -12.47 -2.71
C LYS A 248 11.05 -11.37 -1.73
N HIS A 249 10.20 -10.46 -2.18
CA HIS A 249 9.67 -9.33 -1.40
C HIS A 249 8.18 -9.57 -1.12
N LYS A 250 7.88 -10.62 -0.36
CA LYS A 250 6.49 -10.93 0.02
C LYS A 250 5.97 -9.83 0.95
N SER A 251 5.01 -9.05 0.46
CA SER A 251 4.14 -8.30 1.36
C SER A 251 3.26 -9.28 2.14
N LEU A 252 3.08 -9.05 3.43
CA LEU A 252 2.13 -9.82 4.23
C LEU A 252 0.75 -9.75 3.55
N PRO A 253 -0.01 -10.87 3.49
CA PRO A 253 -1.34 -10.87 2.88
C PRO A 253 -2.28 -9.81 3.43
N CYS A 254 -2.14 -9.48 4.71
CA CYS A 254 -2.93 -8.48 5.43
C CYS A 254 -2.36 -7.05 5.34
N ASP A 255 -1.23 -6.84 4.68
CA ASP A 255 -0.64 -5.49 4.49
C ASP A 255 -1.36 -4.65 3.43
N ARG A 256 -2.32 -5.21 2.73
CA ARG A 256 -3.12 -4.44 1.79
C ARG A 256 -4.14 -3.62 2.57
N PRO A 257 -4.16 -2.29 2.39
CA PRO A 257 -5.15 -1.46 3.04
C PRO A 257 -6.55 -1.88 2.59
N SER A 258 -7.44 -2.09 3.55
CA SER A 258 -8.87 -2.15 3.25
C SER A 258 -9.37 -0.72 3.03
N VAL A 259 -10.03 -0.50 1.91
CA VAL A 259 -10.73 0.77 1.67
C VAL A 259 -12.16 0.60 2.15
N ASN A 260 -12.43 1.03 3.36
CA ASN A 260 -13.79 1.07 3.87
C ASN A 260 -14.53 2.25 3.25
N SER A 261 -15.69 2.00 2.65
CA SER A 261 -16.56 3.08 2.22
C SER A 261 -17.20 3.77 3.43
N PRO A 262 -17.64 5.05 3.30
CA PRO A 262 -18.41 5.70 4.38
C PRO A 262 -19.63 4.89 4.83
N ASN A 263 -20.29 4.18 3.91
CA ASN A 263 -21.44 3.32 4.23
C ASN A 263 -21.03 2.10 5.06
N ASP A 264 -19.88 1.47 4.75
CA ASP A 264 -19.37 0.34 5.54
C ASP A 264 -19.03 0.77 6.96
N ILE A 265 -18.48 1.98 7.12
CA ILE A 265 -18.21 2.55 8.45
C ILE A 265 -19.52 2.77 9.21
N ALA A 266 -20.52 3.37 8.58
CA ALA A 266 -21.83 3.62 9.18
C ALA A 266 -22.51 2.30 9.57
N MET A 267 -22.53 1.31 8.68
CA MET A 267 -23.11 -0.02 8.94
C MET A 267 -22.41 -0.75 10.08
N SER A 268 -21.08 -0.65 10.16
CA SER A 268 -20.32 -1.31 11.23
C SER A 268 -20.64 -0.79 12.62
N ALA A 269 -21.05 0.48 12.75
CA ALA A 269 -21.41 1.10 14.02
C ALA A 269 -22.68 0.51 14.66
N TYR A 270 -23.55 -0.10 13.86
CA TYR A 270 -24.83 -0.69 14.30
C TYR A 270 -24.85 -2.22 14.20
N ALA A 271 -23.78 -2.82 13.72
CA ALA A 271 -23.67 -4.26 13.50
C ALA A 271 -23.70 -5.03 14.83
N LYS A 272 -24.48 -6.12 14.90
CA LYS A 272 -24.61 -6.99 16.07
C LYS A 272 -24.58 -8.47 15.66
N GLY A 273 -24.36 -9.36 16.64
CA GLY A 273 -24.37 -10.81 16.43
C GLY A 273 -23.20 -11.27 15.55
N ARG A 274 -23.45 -12.20 14.63
CA ARG A 274 -22.42 -12.78 13.77
C ARG A 274 -21.77 -11.78 12.81
N MET A 275 -22.54 -10.83 12.31
CA MET A 275 -22.07 -9.76 11.45
C MET A 275 -21.77 -8.50 12.27
N ASN A 276 -21.01 -8.66 13.34
CA ASN A 276 -20.62 -7.58 14.24
C ASN A 276 -19.56 -6.64 13.62
N PHE A 277 -19.09 -5.70 14.41
CA PHE A 277 -18.06 -4.75 13.98
C PHE A 277 -16.79 -5.45 13.40
N GLU A 278 -16.32 -6.53 14.06
CA GLU A 278 -15.16 -7.28 13.59
C GLU A 278 -15.38 -7.89 12.19
N TYR A 279 -16.58 -8.41 11.90
CA TYR A 279 -16.94 -8.91 10.57
C TYR A 279 -16.78 -7.84 9.50
N TYR A 280 -17.37 -6.66 9.71
CA TYR A 280 -17.31 -5.58 8.74
C TYR A 280 -15.89 -5.09 8.51
N MET A 281 -15.04 -5.06 9.52
CA MET A 281 -13.64 -4.68 9.38
C MET A 281 -12.84 -5.76 8.65
N ASN A 282 -13.04 -7.02 9.01
CA ASN A 282 -12.21 -8.13 8.51
C ASN A 282 -12.62 -8.62 7.11
N ARG A 283 -13.87 -8.41 6.67
CA ARG A 283 -14.31 -8.80 5.33
C ARG A 283 -13.50 -8.10 4.23
N GLU A 284 -13.11 -6.84 4.44
CA GLU A 284 -12.31 -6.07 3.48
C GLU A 284 -10.87 -6.58 3.41
N TYR A 285 -10.30 -6.99 4.55
CA TYR A 285 -9.01 -7.67 4.55
C TYR A 285 -9.07 -9.01 3.81
N ALA A 286 -10.14 -9.78 3.98
CA ALA A 286 -10.38 -11.01 3.21
C ALA A 286 -10.50 -10.72 1.71
N TYR A 287 -11.19 -9.65 1.32
CA TYR A 287 -11.30 -9.21 -0.08
C TYR A 287 -9.93 -8.89 -0.68
N SER A 288 -9.12 -8.10 0.03
CA SER A 288 -7.78 -7.74 -0.38
C SER A 288 -6.85 -8.95 -0.47
N ARG A 289 -6.91 -9.88 0.49
CA ARG A 289 -6.17 -11.14 0.47
C ARG A 289 -6.52 -11.98 -0.77
N ASP A 290 -7.80 -12.02 -1.14
CA ASP A 290 -8.30 -12.79 -2.27
C ASP A 290 -8.17 -12.04 -3.61
N LYS A 291 -7.55 -10.85 -3.59
CA LYS A 291 -7.26 -10.00 -4.77
C LYS A 291 -8.51 -9.59 -5.54
N GLY A 292 -9.64 -9.39 -4.86
CA GLY A 292 -10.91 -9.05 -5.48
C GLY A 292 -11.45 -10.14 -6.42
N LYS A 293 -11.19 -11.44 -6.11
CA LYS A 293 -11.60 -12.59 -6.90
C LYS A 293 -12.40 -13.59 -6.07
N CYS A 294 -13.35 -14.26 -6.72
CA CYS A 294 -14.06 -15.38 -6.13
C CYS A 294 -13.07 -16.50 -5.76
N LYS A 295 -13.16 -17.00 -4.54
CA LYS A 295 -12.23 -18.03 -4.05
C LYS A 295 -12.47 -19.40 -4.68
N CYS A 296 -13.68 -19.68 -5.19
CA CYS A 296 -14.01 -20.91 -5.93
C CYS A 296 -13.59 -20.82 -7.39
N CYS A 297 -14.28 -20.04 -8.22
CA CYS A 297 -14.06 -19.97 -9.65
C CYS A 297 -12.86 -19.09 -10.08
N GLY A 298 -12.36 -18.22 -9.20
CA GLY A 298 -11.24 -17.34 -9.52
C GLY A 298 -11.59 -16.08 -10.35
N ASN A 299 -12.84 -15.90 -10.74
CA ASN A 299 -13.29 -14.74 -11.51
C ASN A 299 -13.18 -13.47 -10.67
N ALA A 300 -12.75 -12.39 -11.29
CA ALA A 300 -12.71 -11.08 -10.67
C ALA A 300 -14.14 -10.56 -10.42
N PHE A 301 -14.34 -9.88 -9.30
CA PHE A 301 -15.62 -9.22 -9.04
C PHE A 301 -15.73 -7.94 -9.89
N SER A 302 -16.80 -7.83 -10.64
CA SER A 302 -17.21 -6.58 -11.26
C SER A 302 -18.19 -5.83 -10.35
N PRO A 303 -18.39 -4.51 -10.55
CA PRO A 303 -19.39 -3.75 -9.80
C PRO A 303 -20.82 -4.29 -9.95
N MET A 304 -21.12 -4.93 -11.07
CA MET A 304 -22.43 -5.49 -11.40
C MET A 304 -22.66 -6.89 -10.81
N LEU A 305 -21.61 -7.57 -10.35
CA LEU A 305 -21.70 -8.96 -9.88
C LEU A 305 -21.96 -8.97 -8.37
N GLN A 306 -23.07 -9.58 -7.94
CA GLN A 306 -23.32 -9.79 -6.52
C GLN A 306 -22.23 -10.68 -5.92
N LYS A 307 -21.71 -10.26 -4.78
CA LYS A 307 -20.61 -10.90 -4.07
C LYS A 307 -20.91 -11.01 -2.60
N HIS A 308 -20.52 -12.12 -1.99
CA HIS A 308 -20.78 -12.43 -0.59
C HIS A 308 -19.49 -12.72 0.15
N CYS A 309 -19.33 -12.13 1.32
CA CYS A 309 -18.31 -12.52 2.27
C CYS A 309 -18.86 -13.67 3.12
N HIS A 310 -18.31 -14.86 2.90
CA HIS A 310 -18.81 -16.13 3.47
C HIS A 310 -17.91 -16.58 4.61
N HIS A 311 -18.52 -17.11 5.71
CA HIS A 311 -17.82 -17.77 6.78
C HIS A 311 -17.48 -19.23 6.37
N VAL A 312 -16.22 -19.57 6.37
CA VAL A 312 -15.75 -20.93 5.97
C VAL A 312 -16.24 -21.98 6.94
N LYS A 313 -16.13 -21.71 8.24
CA LYS A 313 -16.68 -22.53 9.33
C LYS A 313 -17.77 -21.75 10.05
N ASN A 314 -18.96 -22.32 10.12
CA ASN A 314 -20.14 -21.62 10.59
C ASN A 314 -20.42 -21.77 12.10
N LYS A 315 -19.86 -22.80 12.73
CA LYS A 315 -20.10 -23.13 14.14
C LYS A 315 -19.04 -22.58 15.10
N LEU A 316 -18.13 -21.73 14.61
CA LEU A 316 -17.12 -21.13 15.48
C LEU A 316 -17.73 -20.11 16.44
N PRO A 317 -17.18 -19.98 17.65
CA PRO A 317 -17.59 -18.95 18.61
C PRO A 317 -17.29 -17.55 18.09
N LEU A 318 -17.98 -16.51 18.62
CA LEU A 318 -17.92 -15.12 18.14
C LEU A 318 -16.51 -14.53 18.13
N ASP A 319 -15.64 -14.94 19.03
CA ASP A 319 -14.24 -14.49 19.11
C ASP A 319 -13.35 -15.03 17.97
N ARG A 320 -13.81 -16.05 17.25
CA ARG A 320 -13.07 -16.73 16.17
C ARG A 320 -13.77 -16.67 14.81
N ILE A 321 -15.11 -16.58 14.77
CA ILE A 321 -15.88 -16.69 13.53
C ILE A 321 -15.54 -15.62 12.51
N ASN A 322 -15.30 -14.38 12.96
CA ASN A 322 -15.06 -13.22 12.13
C ASN A 322 -13.58 -12.95 11.83
N LYS A 323 -12.67 -13.87 12.17
CA LYS A 323 -11.26 -13.75 11.83
C LYS A 323 -11.04 -13.88 10.32
N VAL A 324 -10.11 -13.09 9.76
CA VAL A 324 -9.79 -13.06 8.32
C VAL A 324 -9.59 -14.45 7.71
N PRO A 325 -8.89 -15.42 8.35
CA PRO A 325 -8.76 -16.79 7.79
C PRO A 325 -10.07 -17.54 7.62
N ASN A 326 -11.11 -17.20 8.40
CA ASN A 326 -12.44 -17.80 8.31
C ASN A 326 -13.40 -17.07 7.35
N LEU A 327 -12.98 -15.98 6.74
CA LEU A 327 -13.77 -15.19 5.78
C LEU A 327 -13.24 -15.40 4.36
N VAL A 328 -14.14 -15.64 3.40
CA VAL A 328 -13.81 -15.75 1.98
C VAL A 328 -14.85 -15.03 1.14
N TRP A 329 -14.42 -14.43 0.04
CA TRP A 329 -15.32 -13.81 -0.89
C TRP A 329 -15.70 -14.77 -2.02
N LEU A 330 -17.01 -14.91 -2.23
CA LEU A 330 -17.61 -15.76 -3.26
C LEU A 330 -18.53 -14.92 -4.15
N CYS A 331 -18.58 -15.23 -5.44
CA CYS A 331 -19.65 -14.72 -6.31
C CYS A 331 -20.97 -15.43 -5.97
N GLU A 332 -22.08 -14.81 -6.30
CA GLU A 332 -23.43 -15.35 -6.00
C GLU A 332 -23.60 -16.79 -6.46
N PRO A 333 -23.27 -17.21 -7.71
CA PRO A 333 -23.41 -18.60 -8.11
C PRO A 333 -22.60 -19.56 -7.24
N CYS A 334 -21.33 -19.27 -6.98
CA CYS A 334 -20.49 -20.11 -6.15
C CYS A 334 -20.96 -20.15 -4.69
N HIS A 335 -21.45 -19.02 -4.17
CA HIS A 335 -22.00 -18.95 -2.83
C HIS A 335 -23.25 -19.86 -2.67
N ARG A 336 -24.17 -19.82 -3.62
CA ARG A 336 -25.34 -20.72 -3.64
C ARG A 336 -24.92 -22.20 -3.71
N MET A 337 -23.98 -22.51 -4.59
CA MET A 337 -23.45 -23.88 -4.69
C MET A 337 -22.79 -24.35 -3.40
N VAL A 338 -22.07 -23.49 -2.69
CA VAL A 338 -21.50 -23.82 -1.37
C VAL A 338 -22.62 -24.09 -0.34
N HIS A 339 -23.77 -23.43 -0.45
CA HIS A 339 -24.97 -23.64 0.36
C HIS A 339 -25.95 -24.68 -0.22
N ASN A 340 -25.44 -25.73 -0.87
CA ASN A 340 -26.18 -26.90 -1.37
C ASN A 340 -27.00 -26.73 -2.64
N SER A 341 -26.89 -25.64 -3.39
CA SER A 341 -27.48 -25.59 -4.73
C SER A 341 -26.81 -26.64 -5.67
N PRO A 342 -27.51 -27.19 -6.64
CA PRO A 342 -26.94 -28.14 -7.62
C PRO A 342 -25.69 -27.55 -8.27
N ILE A 343 -24.71 -28.40 -8.54
CA ILE A 343 -23.47 -28.04 -9.26
C ILE A 343 -23.68 -28.38 -10.73
N PRO A 344 -23.60 -27.38 -11.64
CA PRO A 344 -23.72 -27.64 -13.07
C PRO A 344 -22.64 -28.61 -13.56
N PRO A 345 -22.99 -29.57 -14.46
CA PRO A 345 -22.04 -30.54 -14.96
C PRO A 345 -20.91 -29.94 -15.81
N GLU A 346 -21.13 -28.75 -16.37
CA GLU A 346 -20.16 -28.03 -17.19
C GLU A 346 -19.08 -27.32 -16.37
N LEU A 347 -19.20 -27.34 -15.04
CA LEU A 347 -18.24 -26.64 -14.18
C LEU A 347 -16.91 -27.40 -14.11
N ASP A 348 -15.79 -26.66 -14.22
CA ASP A 348 -14.47 -27.27 -14.15
C ASP A 348 -14.22 -28.00 -12.82
N ALA A 349 -13.52 -29.13 -12.88
CA ALA A 349 -13.27 -30.03 -11.74
C ALA A 349 -12.56 -29.30 -10.57
N LYS A 350 -11.72 -28.32 -10.87
CA LYS A 350 -10.99 -27.53 -9.84
C LYS A 350 -11.93 -26.64 -9.04
N THR A 351 -12.91 -26.04 -9.70
CA THR A 351 -13.94 -25.20 -9.05
C THR A 351 -14.88 -26.09 -8.24
N VAL A 352 -15.32 -27.22 -8.80
CA VAL A 352 -16.14 -28.22 -8.09
C VAL A 352 -15.45 -28.69 -6.82
N GLY A 353 -14.17 -29.06 -6.88
CA GLY A 353 -13.39 -29.49 -5.72
C GLY A 353 -13.31 -28.43 -4.62
N LYS A 354 -13.21 -27.13 -4.99
CA LYS A 354 -13.22 -26.05 -4.01
C LYS A 354 -14.60 -25.85 -3.37
N ILE A 355 -15.68 -25.93 -4.15
CA ILE A 355 -17.06 -25.85 -3.65
C ILE A 355 -17.32 -26.97 -2.65
N MET A 356 -16.98 -28.19 -2.98
CA MET A 356 -17.14 -29.36 -2.10
C MET A 356 -16.36 -29.19 -0.79
N LYS A 357 -15.11 -28.73 -0.88
CA LYS A 357 -14.28 -28.42 0.30
C LYS A 357 -14.92 -27.37 1.23
N TYR A 358 -15.58 -26.35 0.67
CA TYR A 358 -16.28 -25.35 1.50
C TYR A 358 -17.58 -25.91 2.08
N ARG A 359 -18.34 -26.73 1.35
CA ARG A 359 -19.50 -27.47 1.89
C ARG A 359 -19.14 -28.33 3.10
N GLU A 360 -18.03 -29.06 3.00
CA GLU A 360 -17.53 -29.90 4.08
C GLU A 360 -17.18 -29.06 5.33
N LYS A 361 -16.48 -27.96 5.12
CA LYS A 361 -16.11 -27.06 6.22
C LYS A 361 -17.27 -26.33 6.87
N LEU A 362 -18.37 -26.12 6.17
CA LEU A 362 -19.60 -25.55 6.75
C LEU A 362 -20.29 -26.48 7.74
N LYS A 363 -20.12 -27.80 7.58
CA LYS A 363 -20.69 -28.80 8.50
C LYS A 363 -19.92 -28.89 9.83
N LEU A 364 -18.65 -28.48 9.81
CA LEU A 364 -17.77 -28.37 10.98
C LEU A 364 -17.99 -27.08 11.73
#